data_333cd23eda43f762fb69dc85fe777076
#
_entry.id   333cd23eda43f762fb69dc85fe777076
#
_cell.length_a   1.000
_cell.length_b   1.000
_cell.length_c   1.000
_cell.angle_alpha   90.00
_cell.angle_beta   90.00
_cell.angle_gamma   90.00
#
_symmetry.space_group_name_H-M   'P 1'
#
loop_
_entity.id
_entity.type
_entity.pdbx_description
1 polymer ?
#
loop_
_entity_poly.entity_id
_entity_poly.type
_entity_poly.pdbx_seq_one_letter_code
_entity_poly.pdbx_strand_id
1 'polypeptide(L)'
;SANRRISMPEGFLCADAVLRLCQSVTKGLHVNEEIVRRALREYLPFLATENIMMEAVKRGGDRQELHEKIRRHSMAATARMKEGEACDLLDRLAGDPAFGMTREELDAVMEPKLYIGRCKQQVERFLDECEPLLRDAAAADGQISL
;
A
#
# COMPACT_ATOMS: atom_id res chain seq x y z
N SER A 1 1.79 -18.22 47.16
CA SER A 1 2.34 -19.19 46.20
C SER A 1 1.28 -20.02 45.44
N ALA A 2 0.07 -20.20 46.02
CA ALA A 2 -1.03 -20.92 45.35
C ALA A 2 -1.51 -20.19 44.10
N ASN A 3 -1.71 -18.87 44.18
CA ASN A 3 -2.11 -18.03 43.04
C ASN A 3 -1.13 -18.12 41.88
N ARG A 4 0.19 -18.11 42.17
CA ARG A 4 1.23 -18.21 41.14
C ARG A 4 1.19 -19.54 40.39
N ARG A 5 0.82 -20.66 41.06
CA ARG A 5 0.69 -21.98 40.43
C ARG A 5 -0.47 -22.06 39.44
N ILE A 6 -1.46 -21.19 39.56
CA ILE A 6 -2.62 -21.11 38.65
C ILE A 6 -2.33 -20.06 37.58
N SER A 7 -2.01 -18.82 37.96
CA SER A 7 -1.91 -17.70 37.05
C SER A 7 -0.78 -17.81 36.02
N MET A 8 0.37 -18.43 36.42
CA MET A 8 1.48 -18.58 35.48
C MET A 8 1.18 -19.58 34.35
N PRO A 9 0.76 -20.85 34.65
CA PRO A 9 0.38 -21.78 33.58
C PRO A 9 -0.73 -21.26 32.69
N GLU A 10 -1.78 -20.66 33.27
CA GLU A 10 -2.85 -20.04 32.48
C GLU A 10 -2.35 -18.94 31.55
N GLY A 11 -1.45 -18.08 32.04
CA GLY A 11 -0.83 -17.04 31.22
C GLY A 11 -0.09 -17.60 30.02
N PHE A 12 0.69 -18.67 30.19
CA PHE A 12 1.39 -19.33 29.11
C PHE A 12 0.44 -20.02 28.13
N LEU A 13 -0.59 -20.70 28.63
CA LEU A 13 -1.61 -21.32 27.76
C LEU A 13 -2.38 -20.30 26.95
N CYS A 14 -2.75 -19.18 27.55
CA CYS A 14 -3.39 -18.08 26.85
C CYS A 14 -2.48 -17.49 25.76
N ALA A 15 -1.22 -17.26 26.08
CA ALA A 15 -0.25 -16.75 25.09
C ALA A 15 -0.06 -17.73 23.90
N ASP A 16 0.09 -19.02 24.19
CA ASP A 16 0.18 -20.06 23.14
C ASP A 16 -1.09 -20.07 22.26
N ALA A 17 -2.26 -20.05 22.87
CA ALA A 17 -3.52 -20.03 22.14
C ALA A 17 -3.65 -18.80 21.24
N VAL A 18 -3.30 -17.60 21.73
CA VAL A 18 -3.30 -16.35 20.94
C VAL A 18 -2.33 -16.44 19.75
N LEU A 19 -1.12 -16.93 19.98
CA LEU A 19 -0.12 -17.07 18.90
C LEU A 19 -0.59 -18.07 17.82
N ARG A 20 -1.20 -19.19 18.22
CA ARG A 20 -1.79 -20.17 17.28
C ARG A 20 -2.92 -19.57 16.47
N LEU A 21 -3.81 -18.78 17.11
CA LEU A 21 -4.87 -18.07 16.41
C LEU A 21 -4.31 -17.06 15.42
N CYS A 22 -3.30 -16.29 15.80
CA CYS A 22 -2.61 -15.37 14.89
C CYS A 22 -2.00 -16.09 13.67
N GLN A 23 -1.38 -17.26 13.90
CA GLN A 23 -0.85 -18.09 12.81
C GLN A 23 -1.97 -18.59 11.89
N SER A 24 -3.08 -19.06 12.44
CA SER A 24 -4.22 -19.53 11.67
C SER A 24 -4.81 -18.43 10.81
N VAL A 25 -5.03 -17.24 11.40
CA VAL A 25 -5.53 -16.07 10.68
C VAL A 25 -4.58 -15.66 9.54
N THR A 26 -3.28 -15.58 9.83
CA THR A 26 -2.27 -15.18 8.81
C THR A 26 -2.16 -16.18 7.67
N LYS A 27 -2.23 -17.48 7.96
CA LYS A 27 -2.25 -18.53 6.93
C LYS A 27 -3.51 -18.50 6.06
N GLY A 28 -4.64 -18.07 6.63
CA GLY A 28 -5.93 -17.97 5.94
C GLY A 28 -6.17 -16.63 5.25
N LEU A 29 -5.24 -15.68 5.30
CA LEU A 29 -5.41 -14.38 4.64
C LEU A 29 -5.50 -14.55 3.11
N HIS A 30 -6.54 -13.96 2.56
CA HIS A 30 -6.76 -13.91 1.12
C HIS A 30 -6.76 -12.46 0.62
N VAL A 31 -5.96 -12.19 -0.40
CA VAL A 31 -5.90 -10.87 -1.02
C VAL A 31 -6.77 -10.86 -2.28
N ASN A 32 -7.78 -9.98 -2.30
CA ASN A 32 -8.65 -9.78 -3.46
C ASN A 32 -7.95 -8.82 -4.45
N GLU A 33 -7.09 -9.35 -5.31
CA GLU A 33 -6.24 -8.56 -6.20
C GLU A 33 -7.03 -7.61 -7.10
N GLU A 34 -8.18 -8.02 -7.63
CA GLU A 34 -8.99 -7.17 -8.50
C GLU A 34 -9.60 -5.97 -7.75
N ILE A 35 -9.93 -6.14 -6.46
CA ILE A 35 -10.38 -5.03 -5.61
C ILE A 35 -9.23 -4.03 -5.39
N VAL A 36 -8.03 -4.54 -5.11
CA VAL A 36 -6.83 -3.70 -4.97
C VAL A 36 -6.53 -2.96 -6.28
N ARG A 37 -6.55 -3.65 -7.43
CA ARG A 37 -6.34 -3.02 -8.74
C ARG A 37 -7.36 -1.95 -9.06
N ARG A 38 -8.64 -2.17 -8.70
CA ARG A 38 -9.68 -1.15 -8.88
C ARG A 38 -9.39 0.08 -8.03
N ALA A 39 -9.08 -0.10 -6.75
CA ALA A 39 -8.73 1.01 -5.86
C ALA A 39 -7.49 1.79 -6.37
N LEU A 40 -6.48 1.08 -6.88
CA LEU A 40 -5.30 1.73 -7.47
C LEU A 40 -5.67 2.57 -8.70
N ARG A 41 -6.50 2.08 -9.61
CA ARG A 41 -6.96 2.86 -10.76
C ARG A 41 -7.69 4.14 -10.37
N GLU A 42 -8.46 4.10 -9.28
CA GLU A 42 -9.22 5.25 -8.80
C GLU A 42 -8.35 6.29 -8.08
N TYR A 43 -7.40 5.86 -7.25
CA TYR A 43 -6.71 6.75 -6.32
C TYR A 43 -5.24 7.02 -6.67
N LEU A 44 -4.57 6.12 -7.37
CA LEU A 44 -3.16 6.29 -7.74
C LEU A 44 -2.88 7.56 -8.55
N PRO A 45 -3.75 7.99 -9.48
CA PRO A 45 -3.55 9.26 -10.19
C PRO A 45 -3.40 10.47 -9.26
N PHE A 46 -4.12 10.51 -8.15
CA PHE A 46 -4.02 11.59 -7.16
C PHE A 46 -2.73 11.50 -6.35
N LEU A 47 -2.30 10.30 -5.97
CA LEU A 47 -1.04 10.07 -5.26
C LEU A 47 0.17 10.42 -6.14
N ALA A 48 0.07 10.19 -7.44
CA ALA A 48 1.14 10.44 -8.39
C ALA A 48 1.31 11.92 -8.77
N THR A 49 0.39 12.79 -8.38
CA THR A 49 0.40 14.22 -8.79
C THR A 49 1.69 14.94 -8.43
N GLU A 50 2.33 14.61 -7.31
CA GLU A 50 3.61 15.22 -6.94
C GLU A 50 4.74 14.76 -7.88
N ASN A 51 4.81 13.49 -8.22
CA ASN A 51 5.80 12.97 -9.16
C ASN A 51 5.62 13.59 -10.56
N ILE A 52 4.37 13.71 -11.01
CA ILE A 52 4.02 14.38 -12.27
C ILE A 52 4.44 15.85 -12.23
N MET A 53 4.14 16.55 -11.14
CA MET A 53 4.54 17.94 -10.97
C MET A 53 6.07 18.10 -11.02
N MET A 54 6.79 17.25 -10.30
CA MET A 54 8.27 17.30 -10.28
C MET A 54 8.87 17.00 -11.65
N GLU A 55 8.29 16.10 -12.42
CA GLU A 55 8.73 15.83 -13.78
C GLU A 55 8.46 17.02 -14.72
N ALA A 56 7.30 17.66 -14.61
CA ALA A 56 6.98 18.86 -15.38
C ALA A 56 7.89 20.06 -14.99
N VAL A 57 8.27 20.20 -13.71
CA VAL A 57 9.26 21.21 -13.27
C VAL A 57 10.62 20.95 -13.89
N LYS A 58 11.09 19.71 -13.97
CA LYS A 58 12.36 19.38 -14.65
C LYS A 58 12.36 19.76 -16.12
N ARG A 59 11.17 19.77 -16.75
CA ARG A 59 10.97 20.21 -18.14
C ARG A 59 10.86 21.74 -18.29
N GLY A 60 10.97 22.49 -17.19
CA GLY A 60 10.98 23.95 -17.18
C GLY A 60 9.67 24.60 -16.74
N GLY A 61 8.70 23.82 -16.26
CA GLY A 61 7.43 24.35 -15.74
C GLY A 61 7.61 25.08 -14.40
N ASP A 62 6.79 26.11 -14.16
CA ASP A 62 6.74 26.80 -12.88
C ASP A 62 6.00 25.97 -11.84
N ARG A 63 6.64 25.71 -10.70
CA ARG A 63 6.10 24.82 -9.65
C ARG A 63 4.78 25.33 -9.07
N GLN A 64 4.63 26.65 -8.89
CA GLN A 64 3.42 27.21 -8.29
C GLN A 64 2.25 27.15 -9.26
N GLU A 65 2.50 27.46 -10.52
CA GLU A 65 1.49 27.35 -11.57
C GLU A 65 1.03 25.88 -11.74
N LEU A 66 1.98 24.95 -11.82
CA LEU A 66 1.69 23.52 -11.95
C LEU A 66 0.90 22.98 -10.75
N HIS A 67 1.24 23.41 -9.53
CA HIS A 67 0.51 23.03 -8.32
C HIS A 67 -0.96 23.50 -8.39
N GLU A 68 -1.21 24.75 -8.78
CA GLU A 68 -2.57 25.26 -8.92
C GLU A 68 -3.35 24.54 -10.02
N LYS A 69 -2.71 24.22 -11.14
CA LYS A 69 -3.32 23.44 -12.22
C LYS A 69 -3.69 22.02 -11.75
N ILE A 70 -2.78 21.33 -11.05
CA ILE A 70 -3.05 20.02 -10.45
C ILE A 70 -4.25 20.11 -9.51
N ARG A 71 -4.28 21.10 -8.63
CA ARG A 71 -5.42 21.31 -7.71
C ARG A 71 -6.74 21.42 -8.46
N ARG A 72 -6.79 22.23 -9.50
CA ARG A 72 -8.01 22.46 -10.31
C ARG A 72 -8.43 21.19 -11.05
N HIS A 73 -7.50 20.48 -11.70
CA HIS A 73 -7.79 19.24 -12.41
C HIS A 73 -8.22 18.13 -11.44
N SER A 74 -7.59 18.02 -10.27
CA SER A 74 -7.95 17.04 -9.24
C SER A 74 -9.37 17.29 -8.69
N MET A 75 -9.73 18.54 -8.43
CA MET A 75 -11.08 18.88 -7.98
C MET A 75 -12.14 18.55 -9.04
N ALA A 76 -11.85 18.83 -10.31
CA ALA A 76 -12.76 18.53 -11.41
C ALA A 76 -12.93 17.01 -11.62
N ALA A 77 -11.83 16.24 -11.55
CA ALA A 77 -11.88 14.80 -11.64
C ALA A 77 -12.66 14.19 -10.45
N THR A 78 -12.43 14.70 -9.23
CA THR A 78 -13.15 14.25 -8.02
C THR A 78 -14.66 14.55 -8.12
N ALA A 79 -15.04 15.69 -8.69
CA ALA A 79 -16.46 16.03 -8.89
C ALA A 79 -17.14 15.01 -9.82
N ARG A 80 -16.51 14.64 -10.94
CA ARG A 80 -17.02 13.60 -11.85
C ARG A 80 -17.10 12.22 -11.19
N MET A 81 -16.10 11.84 -10.40
CA MET A 81 -16.13 10.57 -9.67
C MET A 81 -17.31 10.51 -8.68
N LYS A 82 -17.69 11.63 -8.05
CA LYS A 82 -18.89 11.73 -7.20
C LYS A 82 -20.19 11.54 -7.96
N GLU A 83 -20.20 11.78 -9.25
CA GLU A 83 -21.34 11.53 -10.16
C GLU A 83 -21.35 10.09 -10.70
N GLY A 84 -20.39 9.25 -10.28
CA GLY A 84 -20.26 7.85 -10.70
C GLY A 84 -19.40 7.63 -11.95
N GLU A 85 -18.77 8.67 -12.46
CA GLU A 85 -17.88 8.61 -13.61
C GLU A 85 -16.49 8.07 -13.23
N ALA A 86 -15.75 7.55 -14.20
CA ALA A 86 -14.37 7.12 -14.00
C ALA A 86 -13.45 8.34 -13.75
N CYS A 87 -12.33 8.09 -13.03
CA CYS A 87 -11.30 9.12 -12.83
C CYS A 87 -10.66 9.50 -14.16
N ASP A 88 -10.77 10.76 -14.55
CA ASP A 88 -10.20 11.33 -15.78
C ASP A 88 -9.01 12.27 -15.54
N LEU A 89 -8.41 12.22 -14.34
CA LEU A 89 -7.33 13.13 -13.96
C LEU A 89 -6.12 13.07 -14.92
N LEU A 90 -5.69 11.89 -15.32
CA LEU A 90 -4.56 11.75 -16.23
C LEU A 90 -4.85 12.31 -17.62
N ASP A 91 -6.08 12.16 -18.13
CA ASP A 91 -6.48 12.72 -19.42
C ASP A 91 -6.47 14.25 -19.37
N ARG A 92 -6.92 14.83 -18.25
CA ARG A 92 -6.87 16.29 -18.02
C ARG A 92 -5.44 16.81 -17.97
N LEU A 93 -4.54 16.10 -17.28
CA LEU A 93 -3.12 16.49 -17.18
C LEU A 93 -2.41 16.34 -18.53
N ALA A 94 -2.68 15.28 -19.27
CA ALA A 94 -2.15 15.08 -20.63
C ALA A 94 -2.62 16.17 -21.60
N GLY A 95 -3.85 16.64 -21.45
CA GLY A 95 -4.44 17.70 -22.27
C GLY A 95 -3.98 19.12 -21.90
N ASP A 96 -3.30 19.32 -20.77
CA ASP A 96 -2.80 20.66 -20.37
C ASP A 96 -1.33 20.84 -20.78
N PRO A 97 -1.06 21.75 -21.74
CA PRO A 97 0.31 21.97 -22.25
C PRO A 97 1.34 22.36 -21.19
N ALA A 98 0.91 22.85 -20.04
CA ALA A 98 1.81 23.27 -18.97
C ALA A 98 2.62 22.10 -18.39
N PHE A 99 2.11 20.86 -18.46
CA PHE A 99 2.83 19.68 -17.98
C PHE A 99 3.86 19.17 -19.01
N GLY A 100 3.65 19.40 -20.30
CA GLY A 100 4.55 18.96 -21.36
C GLY A 100 4.79 17.44 -21.36
N MET A 101 3.77 16.66 -20.97
CA MET A 101 3.83 15.20 -20.85
C MET A 101 2.75 14.55 -21.70
N THR A 102 3.13 13.46 -22.39
CA THR A 102 2.18 12.63 -23.14
C THR A 102 1.41 11.71 -22.17
N ARG A 103 0.32 11.11 -22.67
CA ARG A 103 -0.43 10.14 -21.90
C ARG A 103 0.41 8.92 -21.53
N GLU A 104 1.26 8.44 -22.43
CA GLU A 104 2.15 7.31 -22.20
C GLU A 104 3.18 7.61 -21.11
N GLU A 105 3.71 8.82 -21.06
CA GLU A 105 4.64 9.26 -20.00
C GLU A 105 3.93 9.35 -18.65
N LEU A 106 2.68 9.80 -18.60
CA LEU A 106 1.88 9.81 -17.38
C LEU A 106 1.54 8.39 -16.92
N ASP A 107 1.21 7.49 -17.85
CA ASP A 107 0.93 6.09 -17.51
C ASP A 107 2.17 5.37 -16.96
N ALA A 108 3.38 5.73 -17.41
CA ALA A 108 4.63 5.20 -16.86
C ALA A 108 4.85 5.58 -15.38
N VAL A 109 4.35 6.75 -14.96
CA VAL A 109 4.39 7.18 -13.55
C VAL A 109 3.37 6.42 -12.69
N MET A 110 2.39 5.74 -13.29
CA MET A 110 1.33 4.99 -12.59
C MET A 110 1.75 3.56 -12.20
N GLU A 111 3.02 3.19 -12.28
CA GLU A 111 3.50 1.88 -11.80
C GLU A 111 3.44 1.82 -10.26
N PRO A 112 2.57 0.98 -9.65
CA PRO A 112 2.38 0.96 -8.19
C PRO A 112 3.65 0.68 -7.39
N LYS A 113 4.61 -0.04 -7.97
CA LYS A 113 5.88 -0.36 -7.32
C LYS A 113 6.73 0.88 -7.01
N LEU A 114 6.50 1.99 -7.70
CA LEU A 114 7.19 3.26 -7.43
C LEU A 114 6.73 3.90 -6.11
N TYR A 115 5.59 3.47 -5.55
CA TYR A 115 4.95 4.08 -4.39
C TYR A 115 5.03 3.24 -3.11
N ILE A 116 5.59 2.04 -3.16
CA ILE A 116 5.74 1.16 -2.00
C ILE A 116 6.99 1.45 -1.16
N GLY A 117 7.84 2.37 -1.61
CA GLY A 117 9.07 2.74 -0.92
C GLY A 117 9.99 1.53 -0.69
N ARG A 118 10.40 1.35 0.56
CA ARG A 118 11.30 0.25 0.98
C ARG A 118 10.57 -0.93 1.63
N CYS A 119 9.27 -1.06 1.45
CA CYS A 119 8.50 -2.13 2.10
C CYS A 119 9.08 -3.52 1.85
N LYS A 120 9.44 -3.83 0.59
CA LYS A 120 9.99 -5.14 0.24
C LYS A 120 11.30 -5.41 0.99
N GLN A 121 12.25 -4.46 0.93
CA GLN A 121 13.56 -4.61 1.59
C GLN A 121 13.43 -4.72 3.12
N GLN A 122 12.46 -4.01 3.71
CA GLN A 122 12.22 -4.07 5.15
C GLN A 122 11.68 -5.44 5.56
N VAL A 123 10.77 -6.02 4.78
CA VAL A 123 10.23 -7.36 5.02
C VAL A 123 11.34 -8.41 4.86
N GLU A 124 12.10 -8.36 3.76
CA GLU A 124 13.21 -9.28 3.51
C GLU A 124 14.22 -9.25 4.66
N ARG A 125 14.67 -8.06 5.05
CA ARG A 125 15.59 -7.89 6.18
C ARG A 125 15.04 -8.46 7.48
N PHE A 126 13.76 -8.21 7.79
CA PHE A 126 13.13 -8.76 8.99
C PHE A 126 13.08 -10.28 8.96
N LEU A 127 12.77 -10.89 7.83
CA LEU A 127 12.76 -12.33 7.66
C LEU A 127 14.17 -12.94 7.85
N ASP A 128 15.19 -12.29 7.30
CA ASP A 128 16.60 -12.72 7.48
C ASP A 128 17.00 -12.66 8.96
N GLU A 129 16.58 -11.64 9.70
CA GLU A 129 16.83 -11.51 11.15
C GLU A 129 16.08 -12.59 11.97
N CYS A 130 14.91 -13.05 11.52
CA CYS A 130 14.12 -14.09 12.18
C CYS A 130 14.59 -15.52 11.85
N GLU A 131 15.18 -15.73 10.68
CA GLU A 131 15.54 -17.08 10.20
C GLU A 131 16.38 -17.91 11.19
N PRO A 132 17.44 -17.38 11.84
CA PRO A 132 18.21 -18.13 12.82
C PRO A 132 17.39 -18.62 14.02
N LEU A 133 16.41 -17.78 14.45
CA LEU A 133 15.51 -18.11 15.56
C LEU A 133 14.53 -19.23 15.20
N LEU A 134 14.11 -19.28 13.94
CA LEU A 134 13.16 -20.28 13.44
C LEU A 134 13.83 -21.65 13.17
N ARG A 135 15.11 -21.66 12.83
CA ARG A 135 15.85 -22.92 12.59
C ARG A 135 15.92 -23.82 13.82
N ASP A 136 16.04 -23.20 15.00
CA ASP A 136 16.16 -23.90 16.28
C ASP A 136 14.80 -24.18 16.93
N ALA A 137 13.72 -23.60 16.40
CA ALA A 137 12.38 -23.84 16.90
C ALA A 137 11.90 -25.22 16.46
N ALA A 138 11.69 -26.13 17.43
CA ALA A 138 10.99 -27.39 17.17
C ALA A 138 9.63 -27.09 16.55
N ALA A 139 9.32 -27.73 15.42
CA ALA A 139 8.03 -27.62 14.76
C ALA A 139 6.92 -27.97 15.76
N ALA A 140 6.24 -26.97 16.28
CA ALA A 140 5.09 -27.16 17.16
C ALA A 140 3.93 -27.64 16.29
N ASP A 141 3.76 -28.97 16.17
CA ASP A 141 2.62 -29.61 15.54
C ASP A 141 1.36 -29.38 16.38
N GLY A 142 0.53 -28.47 15.94
CA GLY A 142 -0.76 -28.19 16.53
C GLY A 142 -1.57 -27.31 15.62
N GLN A 143 -2.28 -27.88 14.67
CA GLN A 143 -3.27 -27.16 13.88
C GLN A 143 -4.53 -26.92 14.71
N ILE A 144 -4.89 -25.65 14.91
CA ILE A 144 -6.24 -25.30 15.35
C ILE A 144 -7.07 -25.20 14.06
N SER A 145 -8.04 -26.12 13.91
CA SER A 145 -9.12 -26.02 12.92
C SER A 145 -10.22 -25.17 13.54
N LEU A 146 -10.54 -24.04 12.92
CA LEU A 146 -11.72 -23.23 13.22
C LEU A 146 -12.87 -23.68 12.34
#